data_c385106d39c47166b47137cc1c407224
#
_entry.id   c385106d39c47166b47137cc1c407224
#
_cell.length_a   1.000
_cell.length_b   1.000
_cell.length_c   1.000
_cell.angle_alpha   90.00
_cell.angle_beta   90.00
_cell.angle_gamma   90.00
#
_symmetry.space_group_name_H-M   'P 1'
#
loop_
_entity.id
_entity.type
_entity.pdbx_description
1 polymer ?
#
loop_
_entity_poly.entity_id
_entity_poly.type
_entity_poly.pdbx_seq_one_letter_code
_entity_poly.pdbx_strand_id
1 'polypeptide(L)'
;MSTIVFSHVFFSYGTLPVLTNVSFTCGPADRLVVVGPNGIGKSTLLALAAGRLQPDSGTIAGPALSATQLVPPIHRPAATWSAPGVPLASHPPLAGDRESRTVAQLIDAATSGTRELAARFDFLTEHLARDPSPRDEAEYDRVLAAMITRDAWTIDTRLEQTLEALDLGGLDRSRPLASLSPGQRARLRLALTLVDRPEALVLDEPTNHLDTDGREHLAHTIDDWQGPVLMTSHDRAFIERTATALLDLDPTPWRAVAISQGEPADFGAYRVGGSYSDYLRDKAAARSRHTAIHADQQAEKRRLVSHQRDSTVVGHARFKPRTEIRMAQKYYADRAQTVSTRRINDDSRRLSVLAAREVPKPRYDEGAVSFPRVIRTTTGGTSPHPHAMGIALAVRGASVEGRLAPTSFEVRYGEHLLVAGPNGSGKTTLLEWIARGAPSGAHGCVDAASGVVLVPQVLPRPGDPLIPENAWYLGIGEAGKGFVPPAAWNRPLGELSAGNQRRAQLAFAARADAQILMIDEPTNYLDLNALESLEETMREWEGTLVISTHDEWLITRWWGHLHRLDERR
;
A
#
# COMPACT_ATOMS: atom_id res chain seq x y z
N MET A 1 -26.94 -15.26 -2.89
CA MET A 1 -25.66 -14.94 -2.20
C MET A 1 -25.02 -13.79 -2.95
N SER A 2 -24.72 -12.73 -2.24
CA SER A 2 -24.16 -11.50 -2.83
C SER A 2 -22.70 -11.72 -3.23
N THR A 3 -22.36 -11.41 -4.47
CA THR A 3 -21.00 -11.58 -5.02
C THR A 3 -20.67 -10.35 -5.85
N ILE A 4 -19.49 -9.77 -5.65
CA ILE A 4 -18.98 -8.67 -6.49
C ILE A 4 -18.17 -9.28 -7.63
N VAL A 5 -18.56 -9.00 -8.88
CA VAL A 5 -17.89 -9.52 -10.09
C VAL A 5 -17.46 -8.37 -10.99
N PHE A 6 -16.18 -8.28 -11.30
CA PHE A 6 -15.61 -7.40 -12.31
C PHE A 6 -15.25 -8.25 -13.54
N SER A 7 -15.71 -7.84 -14.70
CA SER A 7 -15.43 -8.52 -15.96
C SER A 7 -14.90 -7.54 -16.99
N HIS A 8 -13.59 -7.66 -17.32
CA HIS A 8 -12.91 -6.85 -18.31
C HIS A 8 -13.11 -5.34 -18.14
N VAL A 9 -12.96 -4.85 -16.90
CA VAL A 9 -13.23 -3.46 -16.54
C VAL A 9 -12.06 -2.56 -16.94
N PHE A 10 -12.39 -1.48 -17.64
CA PHE A 10 -11.48 -0.38 -17.99
C PHE A 10 -12.04 0.91 -17.42
N PHE A 11 -11.15 1.77 -16.94
CA PHE A 11 -11.52 3.09 -16.43
C PHE A 11 -10.39 4.10 -16.60
N SER A 12 -10.73 5.32 -17.02
CA SER A 12 -9.80 6.43 -17.25
C SER A 12 -10.33 7.72 -16.65
N TYR A 13 -9.45 8.58 -16.15
CA TYR A 13 -9.78 9.97 -15.88
C TYR A 13 -9.38 10.82 -17.10
N GLY A 14 -10.36 11.16 -17.93
CA GLY A 14 -10.12 11.82 -19.20
C GLY A 14 -9.29 10.92 -20.13
N THR A 15 -8.07 11.35 -20.48
CA THR A 15 -7.16 10.59 -21.33
C THR A 15 -6.19 9.68 -20.57
N LEU A 16 -6.22 9.72 -19.24
CA LEU A 16 -5.29 8.98 -18.39
C LEU A 16 -5.90 7.64 -17.97
N PRO A 17 -5.45 6.49 -18.51
CA PRO A 17 -5.94 5.19 -18.11
C PRO A 17 -5.49 4.89 -16.67
N VAL A 18 -6.41 4.40 -15.85
CA VAL A 18 -6.16 4.04 -14.45
C VAL A 18 -6.34 2.54 -14.23
N LEU A 19 -7.43 1.97 -14.75
CA LEU A 19 -7.66 0.53 -14.70
C LEU A 19 -7.75 -0.01 -16.13
N THR A 20 -7.03 -1.09 -16.39
CA THR A 20 -6.99 -1.72 -17.72
C THR A 20 -7.23 -3.22 -17.57
N ASN A 21 -8.34 -3.71 -18.14
CA ASN A 21 -8.71 -5.12 -18.19
C ASN A 21 -8.71 -5.80 -16.80
N VAL A 22 -9.36 -5.19 -15.82
CA VAL A 22 -9.46 -5.74 -14.47
C VAL A 22 -10.63 -6.71 -14.41
N SER A 23 -10.35 -7.98 -14.04
CA SER A 23 -11.34 -9.03 -13.86
C SER A 23 -11.06 -9.79 -12.57
N PHE A 24 -12.07 -9.89 -11.69
CA PHE A 24 -12.00 -10.69 -10.46
C PHE A 24 -13.40 -10.96 -9.92
N THR A 25 -13.47 -11.89 -8.99
CA THR A 25 -14.69 -12.22 -8.25
C THR A 25 -14.39 -12.15 -6.75
N CYS A 26 -15.29 -11.52 -5.99
CA CYS A 26 -15.26 -11.49 -4.53
C CYS A 26 -16.57 -12.08 -4.01
N GLY A 27 -16.51 -13.29 -3.50
CA GLY A 27 -17.67 -14.05 -2.98
C GLY A 27 -17.98 -13.72 -1.51
N PRO A 28 -19.06 -14.28 -0.95
CA PRO A 28 -19.50 -13.99 0.42
C PRO A 28 -18.48 -14.32 1.51
N ALA A 29 -17.64 -15.34 1.29
CA ALA A 29 -16.60 -15.74 2.21
C ALA A 29 -15.26 -15.00 1.98
N ASP A 30 -15.17 -14.18 0.93
CA ASP A 30 -13.94 -13.50 0.60
C ASP A 30 -13.76 -12.22 1.43
N ARG A 31 -12.57 -12.07 1.96
CA ARG A 31 -12.01 -10.84 2.55
C ARG A 31 -10.88 -10.40 1.63
N LEU A 32 -11.27 -9.73 0.53
CA LEU A 32 -10.36 -9.40 -0.56
C LEU A 32 -9.71 -8.05 -0.32
N VAL A 33 -8.40 -8.05 -0.12
CA VAL A 33 -7.61 -6.82 0.06
C VAL A 33 -6.97 -6.40 -1.25
N VAL A 34 -7.27 -5.17 -1.70
CA VAL A 34 -6.69 -4.60 -2.92
C VAL A 34 -5.36 -3.94 -2.56
N VAL A 35 -4.28 -4.42 -3.18
CA VAL A 35 -2.92 -3.94 -2.96
C VAL A 35 -2.29 -3.37 -4.24
N GLY A 36 -1.17 -2.71 -4.11
CA GLY A 36 -0.42 -2.11 -5.21
C GLY A 36 0.12 -0.73 -4.85
N PRO A 37 0.98 -0.14 -5.69
CA PRO A 37 1.60 1.17 -5.48
C PRO A 37 0.59 2.30 -5.28
N ASN A 38 1.02 3.39 -4.63
CA ASN A 38 0.20 4.58 -4.51
C ASN A 38 -0.10 5.19 -5.89
N GLY A 39 -1.39 5.53 -6.12
CA GLY A 39 -1.85 6.10 -7.40
C GLY A 39 -2.21 5.08 -8.48
N ILE A 40 -2.05 3.77 -8.26
CA ILE A 40 -2.37 2.73 -9.26
C ILE A 40 -3.87 2.55 -9.52
N GLY A 41 -4.75 3.12 -8.68
CA GLY A 41 -6.20 3.03 -8.88
C GLY A 41 -6.96 2.22 -7.81
N LYS A 42 -6.35 1.91 -6.64
CA LYS A 42 -7.03 1.18 -5.56
C LYS A 42 -8.36 1.81 -5.16
N SER A 43 -8.34 3.09 -4.79
CA SER A 43 -9.57 3.80 -4.40
C SER A 43 -10.56 3.97 -5.58
N THR A 44 -10.05 4.03 -6.82
CA THR A 44 -10.90 4.07 -8.03
C THR A 44 -11.65 2.75 -8.19
N LEU A 45 -10.97 1.60 -8.01
CA LEU A 45 -11.59 0.29 -8.05
C LEU A 45 -12.67 0.15 -6.99
N LEU A 46 -12.41 0.60 -5.74
CA LEU A 46 -13.41 0.61 -4.68
C LEU A 46 -14.60 1.52 -4.99
N ALA A 47 -14.36 2.69 -5.61
CA ALA A 47 -15.43 3.60 -6.02
C ALA A 47 -16.32 3.01 -7.14
N LEU A 48 -15.72 2.26 -8.06
CA LEU A 48 -16.45 1.48 -9.07
C LEU A 48 -17.25 0.35 -8.43
N ALA A 49 -16.66 -0.41 -7.50
CA ALA A 49 -17.36 -1.46 -6.76
C ALA A 49 -18.54 -0.92 -5.93
N ALA A 50 -18.42 0.30 -5.41
CA ALA A 50 -19.48 0.99 -4.67
C ALA A 50 -20.48 1.72 -5.58
N GLY A 51 -20.38 1.62 -6.91
CA GLY A 51 -21.25 2.27 -7.87
C GLY A 51 -21.17 3.80 -7.91
N ARG A 52 -20.13 4.39 -7.33
CA ARG A 52 -19.89 5.83 -7.36
C ARG A 52 -19.28 6.32 -8.65
N LEU A 53 -18.65 5.41 -9.39
CA LEU A 53 -18.11 5.61 -10.73
C LEU A 53 -18.69 4.55 -11.67
N GLN A 54 -18.75 4.87 -12.96
CA GLN A 54 -19.13 3.94 -14.01
C GLN A 54 -17.88 3.56 -14.80
N PRO A 55 -17.70 2.30 -15.16
CA PRO A 55 -16.57 1.89 -16.00
C PRO A 55 -16.71 2.43 -17.43
N ASP A 56 -15.59 2.71 -18.10
CA ASP A 56 -15.58 3.09 -19.53
C ASP A 56 -16.00 1.91 -20.42
N SER A 57 -15.58 0.70 -20.01
CA SER A 57 -15.99 -0.57 -20.64
C SER A 57 -15.86 -1.73 -19.67
N GLY A 58 -16.46 -2.87 -20.03
CA GLY A 58 -16.60 -4.01 -19.14
C GLY A 58 -17.88 -3.96 -18.31
N THR A 59 -18.03 -4.89 -17.39
CA THR A 59 -19.23 -4.98 -16.53
C THR A 59 -18.85 -5.19 -15.07
N ILE A 60 -19.63 -4.58 -14.19
CA ILE A 60 -19.55 -4.78 -12.75
C ILE A 60 -20.91 -5.28 -12.29
N ALA A 61 -20.94 -6.48 -11.70
CA ALA A 61 -22.13 -7.04 -11.08
C ALA A 61 -21.91 -7.19 -9.57
N GLY A 62 -22.96 -6.96 -8.81
CA GLY A 62 -22.89 -7.05 -7.34
C GLY A 62 -24.25 -6.90 -6.71
N PRO A 63 -24.32 -6.95 -5.38
CA PRO A 63 -25.50 -6.56 -4.64
C PRO A 63 -25.92 -5.16 -5.06
N ALA A 64 -27.21 -4.85 -4.91
CA ALA A 64 -27.72 -3.53 -5.32
C ALA A 64 -26.80 -2.41 -4.80
N LEU A 65 -26.23 -1.63 -5.73
CA LEU A 65 -25.19 -0.62 -5.45
C LEU A 65 -25.63 0.44 -4.41
N SER A 66 -26.92 0.54 -4.17
CA SER A 66 -27.52 1.34 -3.08
C SER A 66 -27.25 0.79 -1.68
N ALA A 67 -26.87 -0.50 -1.57
CA ALA A 67 -26.55 -1.17 -0.30
C ALA A 67 -25.05 -1.25 -0.01
N THR A 68 -24.21 -0.71 -0.90
CA THR A 68 -22.76 -0.72 -0.75
C THR A 68 -22.29 0.66 -0.30
N GLN A 69 -21.80 0.77 0.93
CA GLN A 69 -21.24 2.00 1.45
C GLN A 69 -19.72 1.98 1.34
N LEU A 70 -19.17 2.97 0.66
CA LEU A 70 -17.73 3.23 0.65
C LEU A 70 -17.40 4.21 1.75
N VAL A 71 -16.55 3.80 2.69
CA VAL A 71 -15.95 4.69 3.68
C VAL A 71 -14.70 5.30 3.02
N PRO A 72 -14.74 6.58 2.61
CA PRO A 72 -13.58 7.20 1.96
C PRO A 72 -12.46 7.48 2.97
N PRO A 73 -11.19 7.48 2.54
CA PRO A 73 -10.07 7.86 3.37
C PRO A 73 -10.18 9.33 3.79
N ILE A 74 -9.81 9.62 5.04
CA ILE A 74 -10.00 10.93 5.69
C ILE A 74 -9.15 12.03 5.08
N HIS A 75 -8.01 11.69 4.49
CA HIS A 75 -7.01 12.64 4.02
C HIS A 75 -7.24 13.18 2.59
N ARG A 76 -8.30 12.79 1.91
CA ARG A 76 -8.63 13.35 0.59
C ARG A 76 -9.86 14.25 0.70
N PRO A 77 -9.71 15.59 0.56
CA PRO A 77 -10.84 16.46 0.34
C PRO A 77 -11.57 16.02 -0.93
N ALA A 78 -12.90 16.12 -0.94
CA ALA A 78 -13.76 15.72 -2.07
C ALA A 78 -13.32 16.33 -3.43
N ALA A 79 -12.56 17.43 -3.40
CA ALA A 79 -12.01 18.10 -4.58
C ALA A 79 -10.85 17.36 -5.27
N THR A 80 -10.23 16.34 -4.65
CA THR A 80 -9.09 15.62 -5.25
C THR A 80 -9.46 14.41 -6.10
N TRP A 81 -10.75 14.14 -6.32
CA TRP A 81 -11.25 13.16 -7.27
C TRP A 81 -11.30 13.70 -8.71
N SER A 82 -10.89 14.96 -8.92
CA SER A 82 -10.79 15.57 -10.23
C SER A 82 -9.38 15.40 -10.77
N ALA A 83 -9.24 14.84 -11.96
CA ALA A 83 -8.03 15.04 -12.73
C ALA A 83 -7.86 16.56 -12.98
N PRO A 84 -6.63 17.10 -13.00
CA PRO A 84 -6.43 18.51 -13.33
C PRO A 84 -7.07 18.81 -14.70
N GLY A 85 -8.10 19.68 -14.73
CA GLY A 85 -8.73 20.16 -15.95
C GLY A 85 -10.10 19.59 -16.32
N VAL A 86 -10.70 18.69 -15.48
CA VAL A 86 -12.08 18.24 -15.72
C VAL A 86 -13.03 19.02 -14.81
N PRO A 87 -14.01 19.80 -15.34
CA PRO A 87 -15.02 20.45 -14.52
C PRO A 87 -15.88 19.42 -13.79
N LEU A 88 -16.06 19.58 -12.49
CA LEU A 88 -16.98 18.82 -11.66
C LEU A 88 -18.46 19.13 -12.04
N ALA A 89 -18.90 18.65 -13.20
CA ALA A 89 -20.32 18.65 -13.55
C ALA A 89 -20.88 17.27 -13.25
N SER A 90 -21.73 17.19 -12.24
CA SER A 90 -22.64 16.07 -11.92
C SER A 90 -22.30 15.12 -10.77
N HIS A 91 -21.65 15.59 -9.71
CA HIS A 91 -21.83 14.91 -8.43
C HIS A 91 -22.81 15.70 -7.56
N PRO A 92 -23.84 15.06 -6.98
CA PRO A 92 -24.67 15.79 -6.02
C PRO A 92 -23.76 16.28 -4.88
N PRO A 93 -23.86 17.53 -4.47
CA PRO A 93 -22.98 18.10 -3.46
C PRO A 93 -23.20 17.37 -2.13
N LEU A 94 -22.19 16.61 -1.72
CA LEU A 94 -22.12 16.09 -0.35
C LEU A 94 -21.80 17.21 0.66
N ALA A 95 -21.63 18.46 0.21
CA ALA A 95 -21.01 19.52 0.99
C ALA A 95 -22.00 20.49 1.66
N GLY A 96 -23.09 20.87 1.05
CA GLY A 96 -23.85 22.05 1.55
C GLY A 96 -24.80 21.81 2.73
N ASP A 97 -25.58 20.73 2.69
CA ASP A 97 -26.69 20.53 3.68
C ASP A 97 -26.39 19.49 4.77
N ARG A 98 -25.28 18.74 4.67
CA ARG A 98 -24.94 17.68 5.62
C ARG A 98 -24.06 18.14 6.78
N GLU A 99 -23.36 19.25 6.66
CA GLU A 99 -22.52 19.81 7.73
C GLU A 99 -23.33 20.43 8.87
N SER A 100 -24.57 20.85 8.61
CA SER A 100 -25.51 21.36 9.61
C SER A 100 -26.19 20.25 10.43
N ARG A 101 -26.13 18.99 9.98
CA ARG A 101 -26.75 17.86 10.71
C ARG A 101 -25.97 17.55 11.99
N THR A 102 -26.74 17.12 13.01
CA THR A 102 -26.15 16.61 14.25
C THR A 102 -25.72 15.14 14.11
N VAL A 103 -24.91 14.70 15.05
CA VAL A 103 -24.51 13.27 15.18
C VAL A 103 -25.76 12.40 15.30
N ALA A 104 -26.75 12.79 16.15
CA ALA A 104 -28.01 12.07 16.30
C ALA A 104 -28.74 11.88 14.96
N GLN A 105 -28.90 12.95 14.19
CA GLN A 105 -29.57 12.89 12.89
C GLN A 105 -28.85 11.96 11.88
N LEU A 106 -27.53 11.88 11.96
CA LEU A 106 -26.78 10.95 11.12
C LEU A 106 -26.97 9.49 11.55
N ILE A 107 -26.96 9.23 12.85
CA ILE A 107 -27.24 7.91 13.44
C ILE A 107 -28.66 7.47 13.06
N ASP A 108 -29.66 8.32 13.26
CA ASP A 108 -31.07 8.02 12.94
C ASP A 108 -31.22 7.72 11.44
N ALA A 109 -30.63 8.52 10.58
CA ALA A 109 -30.66 8.28 9.13
C ALA A 109 -30.02 6.95 8.72
N ALA A 110 -28.94 6.54 9.38
CA ALA A 110 -28.24 5.29 9.08
C ALA A 110 -28.98 4.05 9.63
N THR A 111 -29.73 4.22 10.74
CA THR A 111 -30.43 3.11 11.41
C THR A 111 -31.93 3.04 11.05
N SER A 112 -32.48 4.05 10.37
CA SER A 112 -33.93 4.17 10.07
C SER A 112 -34.48 2.96 9.34
N GLY A 113 -33.79 2.49 8.29
CA GLY A 113 -34.26 1.35 7.50
C GLY A 113 -34.36 0.05 8.30
N THR A 114 -33.42 -0.19 9.22
CA THR A 114 -33.44 -1.37 10.09
C THR A 114 -34.48 -1.22 11.21
N ARG A 115 -34.65 -0.02 11.76
CA ARG A 115 -35.70 0.25 12.74
C ARG A 115 -37.12 0.18 12.13
N GLU A 116 -37.29 0.68 10.91
CA GLU A 116 -38.54 0.53 10.15
C GLU A 116 -38.88 -0.93 9.88
N LEU A 117 -37.86 -1.75 9.56
CA LEU A 117 -38.00 -3.19 9.37
C LEU A 117 -38.48 -3.86 10.67
N ALA A 118 -37.91 -3.51 11.82
CA ALA A 118 -38.32 -4.02 13.14
C ALA A 118 -39.75 -3.60 13.47
N ALA A 119 -40.11 -2.33 13.28
CA ALA A 119 -41.46 -1.84 13.50
C ALA A 119 -42.50 -2.54 12.56
N ARG A 120 -42.09 -2.83 11.32
CA ARG A 120 -42.96 -3.56 10.39
C ARG A 120 -43.13 -5.03 10.82
N PHE A 121 -42.09 -5.65 11.33
CA PHE A 121 -42.15 -7.02 11.89
C PHE A 121 -43.12 -7.07 13.08
N ASP A 122 -43.02 -6.15 14.03
CA ASP A 122 -43.89 -6.08 15.19
C ASP A 122 -45.34 -5.87 14.76
N PHE A 123 -45.59 -4.95 13.83
CA PHE A 123 -46.93 -4.69 13.27
C PHE A 123 -47.52 -5.96 12.62
N LEU A 124 -46.76 -6.66 11.78
CA LEU A 124 -47.22 -7.88 11.11
C LEU A 124 -47.50 -9.00 12.12
N THR A 125 -46.66 -9.13 13.16
CA THR A 125 -46.86 -10.11 14.23
C THR A 125 -48.19 -9.88 14.96
N GLU A 126 -48.48 -8.64 15.31
CA GLU A 126 -49.76 -8.29 15.96
C GLU A 126 -50.96 -8.42 15.02
N HIS A 127 -50.78 -8.07 13.74
CA HIS A 127 -51.86 -8.13 12.76
C HIS A 127 -52.28 -9.56 12.44
N LEU A 128 -51.30 -10.44 12.17
CA LEU A 128 -51.54 -11.85 11.92
C LEU A 128 -52.17 -12.59 13.10
N ALA A 129 -51.90 -12.15 14.34
CA ALA A 129 -52.54 -12.70 15.53
C ALA A 129 -54.04 -12.39 15.60
N ARG A 130 -54.49 -11.33 14.91
CA ARG A 130 -55.92 -10.85 14.95
C ARG A 130 -56.69 -11.24 13.69
N ASP A 131 -56.08 -11.11 12.52
CA ASP A 131 -56.69 -11.33 11.22
C ASP A 131 -55.68 -11.91 10.22
N PRO A 132 -55.47 -13.26 10.22
CA PRO A 132 -54.50 -13.93 9.35
C PRO A 132 -54.92 -13.86 7.88
N SER A 133 -54.05 -13.36 7.02
CA SER A 133 -54.22 -13.40 5.57
C SER A 133 -52.96 -13.98 4.86
N PRO A 134 -53.17 -14.74 3.77
CA PRO A 134 -52.03 -15.32 3.03
C PRO A 134 -51.02 -14.30 2.49
N ARG A 135 -51.49 -13.05 2.27
CA ARG A 135 -50.64 -11.95 1.83
C ARG A 135 -49.75 -11.45 2.97
N ASP A 136 -50.31 -11.31 4.16
CA ASP A 136 -49.59 -10.82 5.33
C ASP A 136 -48.63 -11.90 5.87
N GLU A 137 -48.96 -13.19 5.74
CA GLU A 137 -48.06 -14.31 6.01
C GLU A 137 -46.84 -14.28 5.09
N ALA A 138 -47.04 -14.09 3.79
CA ALA A 138 -45.94 -14.01 2.83
C ALA A 138 -45.07 -12.72 3.03
N GLU A 139 -45.68 -11.63 3.52
CA GLU A 139 -44.93 -10.44 3.88
C GLU A 139 -44.14 -10.63 5.19
N TYR A 140 -44.75 -11.27 6.18
CA TYR A 140 -44.12 -11.61 7.44
C TYR A 140 -42.85 -12.47 7.22
N ASP A 141 -42.95 -13.52 6.39
CA ASP A 141 -41.80 -14.36 6.07
C ASP A 141 -40.65 -13.57 5.42
N ARG A 142 -40.98 -12.63 4.52
CA ARG A 142 -39.98 -11.75 3.89
C ARG A 142 -39.34 -10.79 4.89
N VAL A 143 -40.14 -10.17 5.74
CA VAL A 143 -39.66 -9.26 6.78
C VAL A 143 -38.84 -10.00 7.81
N LEU A 144 -39.27 -11.19 8.24
CA LEU A 144 -38.52 -12.05 9.16
C LEU A 144 -37.16 -12.45 8.59
N ALA A 145 -37.12 -12.87 7.34
CA ALA A 145 -35.86 -13.20 6.67
C ALA A 145 -34.90 -11.99 6.62
N ALA A 146 -35.43 -10.79 6.35
CA ALA A 146 -34.65 -9.56 6.36
C ALA A 146 -34.18 -9.18 7.78
N MET A 147 -35.02 -9.36 8.81
CA MET A 147 -34.66 -9.16 10.21
C MET A 147 -33.52 -10.08 10.65
N ILE A 148 -33.57 -11.35 10.27
CA ILE A 148 -32.52 -12.33 10.55
C ILE A 148 -31.21 -11.94 9.82
N THR A 149 -31.28 -11.61 8.54
CA THR A 149 -30.11 -11.26 7.71
C THR A 149 -29.39 -10.02 8.25
N ARG A 150 -30.13 -9.00 8.72
CA ARG A 150 -29.55 -7.76 9.26
C ARG A 150 -29.32 -7.80 10.77
N ASP A 151 -29.71 -8.89 11.44
CA ASP A 151 -29.68 -8.98 12.91
C ASP A 151 -30.32 -7.73 13.54
N ALA A 152 -31.53 -7.42 13.09
CA ALA A 152 -32.16 -6.12 13.35
C ALA A 152 -32.58 -5.93 14.81
N TRP A 153 -32.77 -7.02 15.56
CA TRP A 153 -33.14 -6.98 17.00
C TRP A 153 -32.03 -6.38 17.88
N THR A 154 -30.77 -6.49 17.46
CA THR A 154 -29.62 -6.05 18.24
C THR A 154 -29.08 -4.69 17.82
N ILE A 155 -29.78 -3.97 16.91
CA ILE A 155 -29.24 -2.75 16.27
C ILE A 155 -28.79 -1.70 17.27
N ASP A 156 -29.58 -1.41 18.31
CA ASP A 156 -29.24 -0.38 19.30
C ASP A 156 -28.06 -0.83 20.18
N THR A 157 -28.04 -2.09 20.63
CA THR A 157 -26.91 -2.65 21.37
C THR A 157 -25.64 -2.65 20.55
N ARG A 158 -25.73 -3.09 19.28
CA ARG A 158 -24.60 -3.10 18.35
C ARG A 158 -24.09 -1.69 18.06
N LEU A 159 -24.99 -0.70 17.95
CA LEU A 159 -24.61 0.70 17.78
C LEU A 159 -23.77 1.19 18.96
N GLU A 160 -24.23 0.98 20.20
CA GLU A 160 -23.50 1.42 21.39
C GLU A 160 -22.14 0.73 21.51
N GLN A 161 -22.09 -0.60 21.33
CA GLN A 161 -20.87 -1.37 21.37
C GLN A 161 -19.85 -0.93 20.30
N THR A 162 -20.33 -0.66 19.07
CA THR A 162 -19.45 -0.21 17.98
C THR A 162 -18.95 1.21 18.22
N LEU A 163 -19.78 2.11 18.75
CA LEU A 163 -19.37 3.47 19.10
C LEU A 163 -18.33 3.46 20.23
N GLU A 164 -18.51 2.63 21.26
CA GLU A 164 -17.55 2.47 22.37
C GLU A 164 -16.23 1.93 21.84
N ALA A 165 -16.25 0.84 21.08
CA ALA A 165 -15.05 0.20 20.52
C ALA A 165 -14.25 1.13 19.57
N LEU A 166 -14.91 2.10 18.93
CA LEU A 166 -14.28 3.09 18.06
C LEU A 166 -13.98 4.42 18.78
N ASP A 167 -13.92 4.42 20.11
CA ASP A 167 -13.64 5.61 20.95
C ASP A 167 -14.59 6.79 20.65
N LEU A 168 -15.90 6.48 20.52
CA LEU A 168 -16.98 7.43 20.29
C LEU A 168 -18.11 7.31 21.32
N GLY A 169 -17.97 6.44 22.34
CA GLY A 169 -19.01 6.21 23.35
C GLY A 169 -19.41 7.48 24.12
N GLY A 170 -18.44 8.34 24.42
CA GLY A 170 -18.69 9.63 25.09
C GLY A 170 -19.07 10.79 24.15
N LEU A 171 -19.34 10.53 22.85
CA LEU A 171 -19.64 11.58 21.90
C LEU A 171 -21.04 12.18 22.12
N ASP A 172 -21.11 13.48 22.40
CA ASP A 172 -22.39 14.20 22.48
C ASP A 172 -23.09 14.19 21.12
N ARG A 173 -24.24 13.52 21.07
CA ARG A 173 -25.04 13.31 19.85
C ARG A 173 -25.75 14.58 19.35
N SER A 174 -25.85 15.62 20.18
CA SER A 174 -26.42 16.93 19.80
C SER A 174 -25.43 17.77 18.99
N ARG A 175 -24.13 17.44 18.99
CA ARG A 175 -23.09 18.20 18.30
C ARG A 175 -23.27 18.17 16.77
N PRO A 176 -23.04 19.32 16.10
CA PRO A 176 -22.97 19.37 14.63
C PRO A 176 -21.82 18.54 14.11
N LEU A 177 -22.00 17.85 12.99
CA LEU A 177 -20.93 17.06 12.34
C LEU A 177 -19.70 17.91 11.96
N ALA A 178 -19.91 19.20 11.64
CA ALA A 178 -18.82 20.13 11.34
C ALA A 178 -17.87 20.35 12.53
N SER A 179 -18.35 20.18 13.76
CA SER A 179 -17.54 20.36 14.99
C SER A 179 -16.65 19.17 15.33
N LEU A 180 -16.85 18.03 14.65
CA LEU A 180 -16.05 16.83 14.87
C LEU A 180 -14.68 16.95 14.19
N SER A 181 -13.66 16.36 14.82
CA SER A 181 -12.37 16.20 14.14
C SER A 181 -12.50 15.29 12.90
N PRO A 182 -11.61 15.40 11.92
CA PRO A 182 -11.62 14.49 10.76
C PRO A 182 -11.61 13.02 11.18
N GLY A 183 -10.81 12.65 12.19
CA GLY A 183 -10.76 11.29 12.73
C GLY A 183 -12.07 10.84 13.35
N GLN A 184 -12.71 11.67 14.19
CA GLN A 184 -14.02 11.35 14.75
C GLN A 184 -15.09 11.17 13.67
N ARG A 185 -15.08 12.00 12.64
CA ARG A 185 -16.02 11.87 11.51
C ARG A 185 -15.85 10.56 10.76
N ALA A 186 -14.61 10.13 10.57
CA ALA A 186 -14.35 8.87 9.87
C ALA A 186 -14.72 7.65 10.72
N ARG A 187 -14.33 7.64 11.99
CA ARG A 187 -14.73 6.58 12.92
C ARG A 187 -16.24 6.46 13.03
N LEU A 188 -16.96 7.59 13.09
CA LEU A 188 -18.43 7.61 13.11
C LEU A 188 -19.03 7.02 11.81
N ARG A 189 -18.50 7.37 10.64
CA ARG A 189 -18.97 6.79 9.37
C ARG A 189 -18.70 5.28 9.30
N LEU A 190 -17.52 4.86 9.74
CA LEU A 190 -17.18 3.44 9.82
C LEU A 190 -18.16 2.72 10.76
N ALA A 191 -18.38 3.24 11.99
CA ALA A 191 -19.33 2.69 12.94
C ALA A 191 -20.72 2.48 12.32
N LEU A 192 -21.26 3.50 11.69
CA LEU A 192 -22.60 3.45 11.08
C LEU A 192 -22.66 2.45 9.92
N THR A 193 -21.59 2.32 9.13
CA THR A 193 -21.53 1.32 8.06
C THR A 193 -21.52 -0.11 8.62
N LEU A 194 -20.77 -0.35 9.69
CA LEU A 194 -20.72 -1.67 10.34
C LEU A 194 -22.04 -2.02 11.03
N VAL A 195 -22.73 -1.03 11.59
CA VAL A 195 -24.03 -1.21 12.26
C VAL A 195 -25.14 -1.52 11.26
N ASP A 196 -25.17 -0.88 10.10
CA ASP A 196 -26.21 -1.08 9.06
C ASP A 196 -26.15 -2.47 8.40
N ARG A 197 -25.00 -3.17 8.48
CA ARG A 197 -24.77 -4.49 7.88
C ARG A 197 -25.22 -4.59 6.42
N PRO A 198 -24.61 -3.80 5.49
CA PRO A 198 -24.91 -3.94 4.07
C PRO A 198 -24.56 -5.33 3.54
N GLU A 199 -25.18 -5.76 2.44
CA GLU A 199 -24.91 -7.05 1.82
C GLU A 199 -23.46 -7.25 1.33
N ALA A 200 -22.78 -6.16 1.02
CA ALA A 200 -21.37 -6.13 0.66
C ALA A 200 -20.67 -4.96 1.35
N LEU A 201 -19.47 -5.20 1.86
CA LEU A 201 -18.68 -4.19 2.55
C LEU A 201 -17.52 -3.74 1.67
N VAL A 202 -17.45 -2.41 1.41
CA VAL A 202 -16.36 -1.80 0.66
C VAL A 202 -15.68 -0.74 1.53
N LEU A 203 -14.40 -0.96 1.88
CA LEU A 203 -13.67 -0.13 2.83
C LEU A 203 -12.38 0.41 2.20
N ASP A 204 -12.17 1.72 2.26
CA ASP A 204 -10.92 2.37 1.79
C ASP A 204 -10.13 2.86 3.00
N GLU A 205 -9.02 2.17 3.33
CA GLU A 205 -8.14 2.43 4.47
C GLU A 205 -8.88 2.54 5.83
N PRO A 206 -9.67 1.53 6.22
CA PRO A 206 -10.54 1.62 7.40
C PRO A 206 -9.75 1.63 8.72
N THR A 207 -8.51 1.18 8.73
CA THR A 207 -7.63 1.14 9.91
C THR A 207 -7.03 2.49 10.27
N ASN A 208 -7.13 3.48 9.37
CA ASN A 208 -6.63 4.82 9.64
C ASN A 208 -7.37 5.47 10.81
N HIS A 209 -6.62 5.99 11.78
CA HIS A 209 -7.11 6.63 13.01
C HIS A 209 -7.79 5.70 14.02
N LEU A 210 -7.72 4.38 13.83
CA LEU A 210 -8.11 3.42 14.85
C LEU A 210 -6.92 3.15 15.79
N ASP A 211 -7.23 3.06 17.07
CA ASP A 211 -6.35 2.48 18.08
C ASP A 211 -6.35 0.95 17.99
N THR A 212 -5.67 0.29 18.90
CA THR A 212 -5.57 -1.17 18.90
C THR A 212 -6.93 -1.83 19.09
N ASP A 213 -7.74 -1.32 20.03
CA ASP A 213 -9.06 -1.88 20.35
C ASP A 213 -10.03 -1.70 19.19
N GLY A 214 -10.03 -0.53 18.55
CA GLY A 214 -10.83 -0.26 17.35
C GLY A 214 -10.44 -1.14 16.16
N ARG A 215 -9.14 -1.41 15.96
CA ARG A 215 -8.67 -2.34 14.92
C ARG A 215 -9.08 -3.78 15.21
N GLU A 216 -9.03 -4.19 16.47
CA GLU A 216 -9.44 -5.52 16.87
C GLU A 216 -10.94 -5.72 16.71
N HIS A 217 -11.76 -4.75 17.12
CA HIS A 217 -13.20 -4.75 16.89
C HIS A 217 -13.55 -4.81 15.39
N LEU A 218 -12.87 -4.02 14.56
CA LEU A 218 -13.06 -4.05 13.10
C LEU A 218 -12.71 -5.43 12.54
N ALA A 219 -11.59 -6.03 12.95
CA ALA A 219 -11.18 -7.34 12.48
C ALA A 219 -12.22 -8.41 12.83
N HIS A 220 -12.69 -8.45 14.08
CA HIS A 220 -13.76 -9.37 14.50
C HIS A 220 -15.05 -9.16 13.70
N THR A 221 -15.44 -7.90 13.49
CA THR A 221 -16.64 -7.59 12.71
C THR A 221 -16.52 -8.08 11.26
N ILE A 222 -15.33 -7.95 10.65
CA ILE A 222 -15.05 -8.45 9.30
C ILE A 222 -15.04 -9.99 9.26
N ASP A 223 -14.50 -10.64 10.27
CA ASP A 223 -14.48 -12.11 10.35
C ASP A 223 -15.90 -12.69 10.37
N ASP A 224 -16.80 -12.05 11.13
CA ASP A 224 -18.21 -12.44 11.28
C ASP A 224 -19.11 -11.98 10.11
N TRP A 225 -18.56 -11.24 9.14
CA TRP A 225 -19.36 -10.68 8.06
C TRP A 225 -19.89 -11.75 7.10
N GLN A 226 -21.19 -11.74 6.81
CA GLN A 226 -21.84 -12.78 5.98
C GLN A 226 -21.80 -12.50 4.47
N GLY A 227 -21.29 -11.35 4.04
CA GLY A 227 -21.18 -10.93 2.65
C GLY A 227 -19.72 -10.74 2.19
N PRO A 228 -19.50 -10.43 0.90
CA PRO A 228 -18.17 -10.10 0.39
C PRO A 228 -17.63 -8.82 1.05
N VAL A 229 -16.34 -8.85 1.40
CA VAL A 229 -15.61 -7.70 1.90
C VAL A 229 -14.49 -7.37 0.92
N LEU A 230 -14.55 -6.17 0.35
CA LEU A 230 -13.53 -5.63 -0.53
C LEU A 230 -12.91 -4.40 0.13
N MET A 231 -11.60 -4.43 0.40
CA MET A 231 -10.96 -3.36 1.16
C MET A 231 -9.56 -3.02 0.68
N THR A 232 -9.09 -1.82 1.03
CA THR A 232 -7.68 -1.45 1.00
C THR A 232 -7.19 -1.25 2.43
N SER A 233 -5.95 -1.56 2.70
CA SER A 233 -5.27 -1.17 3.94
C SER A 233 -3.75 -1.13 3.72
N HIS A 234 -3.08 -0.29 4.51
CA HIS A 234 -1.62 -0.29 4.66
C HIS A 234 -1.18 -0.93 5.99
N ASP A 235 -2.13 -1.30 6.85
CA ASP A 235 -1.88 -2.01 8.09
C ASP A 235 -1.66 -3.52 7.81
N ARG A 236 -0.40 -3.93 7.81
CA ARG A 236 0.03 -5.28 7.44
C ARG A 236 -0.42 -6.35 8.44
N ALA A 237 -0.45 -6.01 9.73
CA ALA A 237 -0.91 -6.91 10.77
C ALA A 237 -2.42 -7.16 10.62
N PHE A 238 -3.17 -6.11 10.32
CA PHE A 238 -4.60 -6.22 10.03
C PHE A 238 -4.88 -7.04 8.77
N ILE A 239 -4.14 -6.81 7.68
CA ILE A 239 -4.25 -7.60 6.44
C ILE A 239 -3.91 -9.07 6.71
N GLU A 240 -2.81 -9.36 7.44
CA GLU A 240 -2.39 -10.72 7.78
C GLU A 240 -3.49 -11.50 8.50
N ARG A 241 -4.19 -10.82 9.41
CA ARG A 241 -5.25 -11.42 10.22
C ARG A 241 -6.56 -11.63 9.43
N THR A 242 -6.95 -10.66 8.60
CA THR A 242 -8.31 -10.62 8.05
C THR A 242 -8.40 -11.09 6.60
N ALA A 243 -7.33 -10.97 5.81
CA ALA A 243 -7.38 -11.29 4.39
C ALA A 243 -7.52 -12.79 4.12
N THR A 244 -8.45 -13.16 3.24
CA THR A 244 -8.52 -14.51 2.64
C THR A 244 -7.88 -14.56 1.26
N ALA A 245 -7.73 -13.41 0.63
CA ALA A 245 -7.02 -13.23 -0.64
C ALA A 245 -6.60 -11.77 -0.81
N LEU A 246 -5.55 -11.56 -1.61
CA LEU A 246 -5.11 -10.24 -2.02
C LEU A 246 -5.22 -10.08 -3.54
N LEU A 247 -5.61 -8.89 -3.99
CA LEU A 247 -5.72 -8.50 -5.39
C LEU A 247 -4.67 -7.43 -5.69
N ASP A 248 -3.58 -7.81 -6.38
CA ASP A 248 -2.53 -6.86 -6.78
C ASP A 248 -2.89 -6.20 -8.12
N LEU A 249 -2.96 -4.86 -8.12
CA LEU A 249 -3.19 -4.05 -9.32
C LEU A 249 -1.90 -3.80 -10.12
N ASP A 250 -0.74 -4.25 -9.64
CA ASP A 250 0.50 -4.33 -10.41
C ASP A 250 0.86 -5.79 -10.72
N PRO A 251 0.20 -6.42 -11.70
CA PRO A 251 0.41 -7.81 -12.05
C PRO A 251 1.70 -8.06 -12.86
N THR A 252 2.60 -7.07 -12.97
CA THR A 252 3.81 -7.12 -13.83
C THR A 252 4.61 -8.42 -13.69
N PRO A 253 4.94 -8.94 -12.47
CA PRO A 253 5.73 -10.16 -12.35
C PRO A 253 5.02 -11.40 -12.91
N TRP A 254 3.74 -11.54 -12.63
CA TRP A 254 2.93 -12.69 -13.09
C TRP A 254 2.66 -12.62 -14.60
N ARG A 255 2.41 -11.40 -15.13
CA ARG A 255 2.28 -11.18 -16.59
C ARG A 255 3.54 -11.60 -17.35
N ALA A 256 4.71 -11.28 -16.82
CA ALA A 256 5.98 -11.68 -17.43
C ALA A 256 6.13 -13.22 -17.47
N VAL A 257 5.74 -13.91 -16.41
CA VAL A 257 5.74 -15.38 -16.38
C VAL A 257 4.78 -15.93 -17.44
N ALA A 258 3.54 -15.44 -17.51
CA ALA A 258 2.54 -15.85 -18.49
C ALA A 258 3.01 -15.63 -19.94
N ILE A 259 3.60 -14.45 -20.25
CA ILE A 259 4.19 -14.15 -21.57
C ILE A 259 5.25 -15.20 -21.95
N SER A 260 6.14 -15.54 -21.02
CA SER A 260 7.22 -16.50 -21.29
C SER A 260 6.69 -17.91 -21.61
N GLN A 261 5.55 -18.27 -21.02
CA GLN A 261 4.85 -19.55 -21.21
C GLN A 261 3.96 -19.53 -22.46
N GLY A 262 3.72 -18.35 -23.05
CA GLY A 262 2.80 -18.18 -24.17
C GLY A 262 1.32 -18.22 -23.75
N GLU A 263 1.05 -17.97 -22.47
CA GLU A 263 -0.29 -17.86 -21.91
C GLU A 263 -0.87 -16.45 -22.08
N PRO A 264 -2.20 -16.29 -22.02
CA PRO A 264 -2.82 -14.97 -22.05
C PRO A 264 -2.31 -14.11 -20.89
N ALA A 265 -1.74 -12.93 -21.22
CA ALA A 265 -1.13 -12.03 -20.23
C ALA A 265 -1.81 -10.66 -20.17
N ASP A 266 -3.00 -10.54 -20.77
CA ASP A 266 -3.78 -9.30 -20.76
C ASP A 266 -4.75 -9.26 -19.57
N PHE A 267 -4.19 -9.21 -18.36
CA PHE A 267 -4.96 -9.04 -17.12
C PHE A 267 -4.41 -7.85 -16.32
N GLY A 268 -5.31 -6.98 -15.85
CA GLY A 268 -4.97 -5.74 -15.13
C GLY A 268 -4.78 -5.92 -13.63
N ALA A 269 -5.08 -7.10 -13.09
CA ALA A 269 -4.91 -7.43 -11.68
C ALA A 269 -4.59 -8.93 -11.52
N TYR A 270 -3.92 -9.28 -10.42
CA TYR A 270 -3.63 -10.67 -10.10
C TYR A 270 -4.09 -11.00 -8.67
N ARG A 271 -4.84 -12.09 -8.52
CA ARG A 271 -5.37 -12.54 -7.23
C ARG A 271 -4.48 -13.64 -6.64
N VAL A 272 -4.01 -13.42 -5.42
CA VAL A 272 -3.28 -14.41 -4.61
C VAL A 272 -4.17 -14.83 -3.45
N GLY A 273 -4.38 -16.13 -3.28
CA GLY A 273 -5.13 -16.69 -2.14
C GLY A 273 -4.25 -16.76 -0.89
N GLY A 274 -4.87 -16.61 0.28
CA GLY A 274 -4.19 -16.71 1.57
C GLY A 274 -3.94 -15.35 2.23
N SER A 275 -3.04 -15.34 3.20
CA SER A 275 -2.68 -14.18 4.03
C SER A 275 -1.71 -13.22 3.33
N TYR A 276 -1.38 -12.10 3.98
CA TYR A 276 -0.37 -11.18 3.50
C TYR A 276 1.01 -11.84 3.36
N SER A 277 1.36 -12.73 4.30
CA SER A 277 2.61 -13.50 4.22
C SER A 277 2.65 -14.44 3.00
N ASP A 278 1.52 -15.04 2.64
CA ASP A 278 1.40 -15.87 1.44
C ASP A 278 1.57 -15.04 0.17
N TYR A 279 0.93 -13.89 0.12
CA TYR A 279 1.08 -12.93 -0.97
C TYR A 279 2.54 -12.47 -1.16
N LEU A 280 3.24 -12.12 -0.07
CA LEU A 280 4.65 -11.72 -0.14
C LEU A 280 5.53 -12.83 -0.74
N ARG A 281 5.32 -14.07 -0.33
CA ARG A 281 6.06 -15.23 -0.84
C ARG A 281 5.79 -15.46 -2.33
N ASP A 282 4.54 -15.40 -2.74
CA ASP A 282 4.15 -15.58 -4.15
C ASP A 282 4.71 -14.47 -5.03
N LYS A 283 4.58 -13.22 -4.60
CA LYS A 283 5.11 -12.05 -5.30
C LYS A 283 6.63 -12.09 -5.43
N ALA A 284 7.35 -12.44 -4.36
CA ALA A 284 8.81 -12.59 -4.39
C ALA A 284 9.24 -13.70 -5.36
N ALA A 285 8.55 -14.83 -5.35
CA ALA A 285 8.77 -15.91 -6.29
C ALA A 285 8.51 -15.51 -7.75
N ALA A 286 7.42 -14.76 -8.01
CA ALA A 286 7.10 -14.25 -9.33
C ALA A 286 8.14 -13.23 -9.82
N ARG A 287 8.59 -12.31 -8.96
CA ARG A 287 9.67 -11.34 -9.26
C ARG A 287 11.00 -12.03 -9.59
N SER A 288 11.37 -13.04 -8.80
CA SER A 288 12.58 -13.83 -9.03
C SER A 288 12.52 -14.57 -10.37
N ARG A 289 11.38 -15.21 -10.66
CA ARG A 289 11.17 -15.89 -11.96
C ARG A 289 11.24 -14.91 -13.13
N HIS A 290 10.56 -13.75 -13.04
CA HIS A 290 10.63 -12.73 -14.08
C HIS A 290 12.07 -12.28 -14.34
N THR A 291 12.84 -12.02 -13.30
CA THR A 291 14.25 -11.61 -13.40
C THR A 291 15.10 -12.67 -14.08
N ALA A 292 14.93 -13.94 -13.70
CA ALA A 292 15.63 -15.07 -14.30
C ALA A 292 15.25 -15.24 -15.78
N ILE A 293 13.95 -15.24 -16.11
CA ILE A 293 13.46 -15.36 -17.49
C ILE A 293 14.04 -14.24 -18.37
N HIS A 294 13.99 -12.99 -17.90
CA HIS A 294 14.55 -11.86 -18.63
C HIS A 294 16.06 -12.03 -18.88
N ALA A 295 16.83 -12.44 -17.85
CA ALA A 295 18.26 -12.65 -17.97
C ALA A 295 18.60 -13.76 -18.99
N ASP A 296 17.87 -14.88 -18.95
CA ASP A 296 18.03 -16.01 -19.88
C ASP A 296 17.68 -15.61 -21.31
N GLN A 297 16.57 -14.91 -21.52
CA GLN A 297 16.17 -14.40 -22.83
C GLN A 297 17.20 -13.43 -23.41
N GLN A 298 17.76 -12.53 -22.61
CA GLN A 298 18.80 -11.60 -23.05
C GLN A 298 20.14 -12.32 -23.34
N ALA A 299 20.47 -13.37 -22.59
CA ALA A 299 21.64 -14.19 -22.85
C ALA A 299 21.49 -14.97 -24.17
N GLU A 300 20.36 -15.62 -24.40
CA GLU A 300 20.08 -16.35 -25.66
C GLU A 300 20.01 -15.41 -26.87
N LYS A 301 19.38 -14.23 -26.73
CA LYS A 301 19.37 -13.19 -27.77
C LYS A 301 20.77 -12.77 -28.18
N ARG A 302 21.64 -12.50 -27.19
CA ARG A 302 23.07 -12.16 -27.46
C ARG A 302 23.80 -13.30 -28.15
N ARG A 303 23.58 -14.54 -27.72
CA ARG A 303 24.17 -15.73 -28.31
C ARG A 303 23.75 -15.92 -29.77
N LEU A 304 22.47 -15.83 -30.08
CA LEU A 304 21.93 -15.97 -31.43
C LEU A 304 22.45 -14.87 -32.37
N VAL A 305 22.48 -13.61 -31.89
CA VAL A 305 23.03 -12.48 -32.66
C VAL A 305 24.53 -12.65 -32.94
N SER A 306 25.31 -13.13 -31.95
CA SER A 306 26.74 -13.44 -32.18
C SER A 306 26.91 -14.56 -33.19
N HIS A 307 26.14 -15.64 -33.06
CA HIS A 307 26.20 -16.76 -33.98
C HIS A 307 25.82 -16.38 -35.42
N GLN A 308 24.84 -15.49 -35.62
CA GLN A 308 24.54 -14.94 -36.93
C GLN A 308 25.70 -14.13 -37.51
N ARG A 309 26.34 -13.27 -36.70
CA ARG A 309 27.53 -12.50 -37.15
C ARG A 309 28.66 -13.42 -37.55
N ASP A 310 28.94 -14.42 -36.76
CA ASP A 310 30.01 -15.39 -37.07
C ASP A 310 29.69 -16.22 -38.33
N SER A 311 28.40 -16.52 -38.54
CA SER A 311 27.91 -17.24 -39.72
C SER A 311 27.95 -16.41 -41.01
N THR A 312 27.92 -15.05 -40.92
CA THR A 312 28.08 -14.16 -42.08
C THR A 312 29.53 -14.03 -42.52
N VAL A 313 30.49 -14.28 -41.61
CA VAL A 313 31.92 -14.31 -41.94
C VAL A 313 32.29 -15.70 -42.50
N VAL A 314 31.95 -15.96 -43.75
CA VAL A 314 32.35 -17.19 -44.44
C VAL A 314 33.88 -17.18 -44.59
N GLY A 315 34.53 -17.89 -43.72
CA GLY A 315 35.98 -17.93 -43.65
C GLY A 315 36.64 -18.69 -44.82
N HIS A 316 36.82 -18.02 -45.95
CA HIS A 316 37.71 -18.51 -47.01
C HIS A 316 38.77 -17.50 -47.46
N ALA A 317 39.01 -16.44 -46.70
CA ALA A 317 40.10 -15.51 -47.04
C ALA A 317 41.52 -16.03 -46.70
N ARG A 318 41.67 -17.13 -45.92
CA ARG A 318 42.99 -17.60 -45.43
C ARG A 318 43.51 -18.92 -46.00
N PHE A 319 42.72 -19.69 -46.76
CA PHE A 319 43.18 -20.94 -47.37
C PHE A 319 42.89 -20.92 -48.85
N LYS A 320 43.87 -20.46 -49.67
CA LYS A 320 43.90 -20.67 -51.13
C LYS A 320 44.82 -21.84 -51.37
N PRO A 321 44.31 -23.07 -51.56
CA PRO A 321 45.14 -24.16 -52.10
C PRO A 321 45.55 -23.76 -53.53
N ARG A 322 46.85 -23.85 -53.82
CA ARG A 322 47.42 -23.39 -55.11
C ARG A 322 47.06 -24.28 -56.28
N THR A 323 46.31 -25.37 -56.11
CA THR A 323 46.19 -26.47 -57.11
C THR A 323 44.73 -26.98 -57.31
N GLU A 324 43.67 -26.35 -56.86
CA GLU A 324 42.29 -26.84 -57.09
C GLU A 324 41.64 -26.22 -58.32
N ILE A 325 40.96 -27.10 -59.12
CA ILE A 325 40.19 -26.72 -60.32
C ILE A 325 39.07 -25.72 -59.90
N ARG A 326 38.91 -24.66 -60.67
CA ARG A 326 37.88 -23.58 -60.44
C ARG A 326 36.47 -24.11 -60.14
N MET A 327 36.08 -25.26 -60.69
CA MET A 327 34.77 -25.91 -60.42
C MET A 327 34.63 -26.42 -59.01
N ALA A 328 35.69 -27.03 -58.45
CA ALA A 328 35.71 -27.52 -57.08
C ALA A 328 35.63 -26.37 -56.06
N GLN A 329 36.35 -25.27 -56.32
CA GLN A 329 36.29 -24.06 -55.48
C GLN A 329 34.88 -23.43 -55.46
N LYS A 330 34.19 -23.36 -56.63
CA LYS A 330 32.82 -22.87 -56.69
C LYS A 330 31.86 -23.80 -55.96
N TYR A 331 31.97 -25.10 -56.10
CA TYR A 331 31.14 -26.08 -55.38
C TYR A 331 31.27 -25.96 -53.85
N TYR A 332 32.49 -25.84 -53.33
CA TYR A 332 32.72 -25.68 -51.91
C TYR A 332 32.25 -24.32 -51.39
N ALA A 333 32.40 -23.25 -52.17
CA ALA A 333 31.87 -21.93 -51.83
C ALA A 333 30.31 -21.92 -51.80
N ASP A 334 29.66 -22.50 -52.80
CA ASP A 334 28.17 -22.58 -52.87
C ASP A 334 27.64 -23.45 -51.73
N ARG A 335 28.32 -24.55 -51.38
CA ARG A 335 27.94 -25.40 -50.24
C ARG A 335 28.14 -24.70 -48.89
N ALA A 336 29.23 -23.96 -48.70
CA ALA A 336 29.49 -23.17 -47.52
C ALA A 336 28.43 -22.04 -47.37
N GLN A 337 28.09 -21.39 -48.46
CA GLN A 337 27.06 -20.36 -48.48
C GLN A 337 25.65 -20.92 -48.17
N THR A 338 25.33 -22.13 -48.67
CA THR A 338 24.07 -22.82 -48.36
C THR A 338 23.98 -23.17 -46.87
N VAL A 339 25.08 -23.67 -46.28
CA VAL A 339 25.14 -23.99 -44.85
C VAL A 339 25.00 -22.71 -44.00
N SER A 340 25.71 -21.64 -44.36
CA SER A 340 25.64 -20.35 -43.69
C SER A 340 24.20 -19.77 -43.75
N THR A 341 23.57 -19.78 -44.93
CA THR A 341 22.20 -19.29 -45.10
C THR A 341 21.18 -20.08 -44.26
N ARG A 342 21.33 -21.43 -44.19
CA ARG A 342 20.46 -22.25 -43.31
C ARG A 342 20.64 -21.90 -41.85
N ARG A 343 21.86 -21.70 -41.36
CA ARG A 343 22.15 -21.32 -39.96
C ARG A 343 21.55 -19.96 -39.66
N ILE A 344 21.73 -18.96 -40.52
CA ILE A 344 21.16 -17.62 -40.36
C ILE A 344 19.63 -17.68 -40.32
N ASN A 345 19.01 -18.48 -41.20
CA ASN A 345 17.54 -18.63 -41.21
C ASN A 345 17.03 -19.34 -39.96
N ASP A 346 17.74 -20.37 -39.44
CA ASP A 346 17.37 -21.04 -38.19
C ASP A 346 17.51 -20.09 -36.98
N ASP A 347 18.61 -19.34 -36.89
CA ASP A 347 18.79 -18.34 -35.86
C ASP A 347 17.72 -17.20 -35.95
N SER A 348 17.40 -16.76 -37.17
CA SER A 348 16.36 -15.76 -37.38
C SER A 348 14.98 -16.24 -36.92
N ARG A 349 14.67 -17.53 -37.20
CA ARG A 349 13.44 -18.15 -36.71
C ARG A 349 13.43 -18.23 -35.18
N ARG A 350 14.54 -18.61 -34.54
CA ARG A 350 14.66 -18.65 -33.09
C ARG A 350 14.53 -17.24 -32.48
N LEU A 351 15.15 -16.24 -33.09
CA LEU A 351 15.01 -14.84 -32.66
C LEU A 351 13.56 -14.36 -32.77
N SER A 352 12.83 -14.73 -33.83
CA SER A 352 11.43 -14.35 -33.95
C SER A 352 10.54 -15.02 -32.91
N VAL A 353 10.79 -16.29 -32.56
CA VAL A 353 10.08 -17.00 -31.48
C VAL A 353 10.40 -16.35 -30.12
N LEU A 354 11.67 -16.01 -29.90
CA LEU A 354 12.09 -15.31 -28.69
C LEU A 354 11.41 -13.93 -28.55
N ALA A 355 11.38 -13.15 -29.64
CA ALA A 355 10.75 -11.84 -29.68
C ALA A 355 9.23 -11.89 -29.38
N ALA A 356 8.54 -12.94 -29.85
CA ALA A 356 7.11 -13.14 -29.57
C ALA A 356 6.80 -13.41 -28.08
N ARG A 357 7.81 -13.86 -27.31
CA ARG A 357 7.71 -14.18 -25.89
C ARG A 357 8.67 -13.34 -25.02
N GLU A 358 9.21 -12.25 -25.59
CA GLU A 358 10.14 -11.38 -24.88
C GLU A 358 9.42 -10.69 -23.70
N VAL A 359 9.94 -10.92 -22.49
CA VAL A 359 9.40 -10.30 -21.29
C VAL A 359 9.99 -8.90 -21.11
N PRO A 360 9.23 -7.93 -20.56
CA PRO A 360 9.75 -6.59 -20.29
C PRO A 360 10.91 -6.65 -19.28
N LYS A 361 11.78 -5.65 -19.30
CA LYS A 361 12.84 -5.54 -18.30
C LYS A 361 12.23 -5.36 -16.91
N PRO A 362 12.62 -6.17 -15.90
CA PRO A 362 12.22 -5.96 -14.52
C PRO A 362 12.65 -4.58 -14.03
N ARG A 363 11.72 -3.85 -13.38
CA ARG A 363 11.96 -2.49 -12.86
C ARG A 363 11.49 -2.38 -11.40
N TYR A 364 11.76 -3.41 -10.62
CA TYR A 364 11.29 -3.48 -9.23
C TYR A 364 12.00 -2.48 -8.31
N ASP A 365 13.20 -2.04 -8.70
CA ASP A 365 13.98 -1.04 -7.96
C ASP A 365 13.51 0.39 -8.22
N GLU A 366 12.67 0.62 -9.24
CA GLU A 366 12.11 1.95 -9.51
C GLU A 366 11.03 2.27 -8.47
N GLY A 367 11.41 2.98 -7.40
CA GLY A 367 10.54 3.32 -6.28
C GLY A 367 10.73 2.46 -5.04
N ALA A 368 11.64 1.50 -5.05
CA ALA A 368 12.17 0.91 -3.83
C ALA A 368 12.89 1.99 -3.00
N VAL A 369 12.73 1.95 -1.68
CA VAL A 369 13.52 2.78 -0.77
C VAL A 369 14.83 2.04 -0.52
N SER A 370 15.95 2.60 -0.94
CA SER A 370 17.26 1.98 -0.76
C SER A 370 18.25 2.99 -0.22
N PHE A 371 18.73 2.79 1.00
CA PHE A 371 19.83 3.60 1.52
C PHE A 371 21.09 3.30 0.70
N PRO A 372 21.83 4.34 0.26
CA PRO A 372 23.10 4.09 -0.39
C PRO A 372 23.98 3.31 0.59
N ARG A 373 24.52 2.18 0.14
CA ARG A 373 25.62 1.57 0.88
C ARG A 373 26.68 2.65 1.05
N VAL A 374 27.07 2.94 2.27
CA VAL A 374 28.19 3.82 2.55
C VAL A 374 29.43 3.12 2.00
N ILE A 375 29.67 3.28 0.69
CA ILE A 375 30.97 2.92 0.11
C ILE A 375 31.94 3.91 0.73
N ARG A 376 32.63 3.48 1.77
CA ARG A 376 33.80 4.18 2.31
C ARG A 376 34.81 4.29 1.18
N THR A 377 34.72 5.34 0.38
CA THR A 377 35.82 5.75 -0.47
C THR A 377 36.91 6.28 0.46
N THR A 378 37.87 5.42 0.71
CA THR A 378 39.17 5.77 1.30
C THR A 378 39.92 6.70 0.34
N THR A 379 39.52 7.95 0.27
CA THR A 379 40.30 9.02 -0.33
C THR A 379 40.59 10.03 0.79
N GLY A 380 41.75 9.84 1.45
CA GLY A 380 42.60 10.84 2.04
C GLY A 380 41.95 11.85 3.01
N GLY A 381 41.25 11.39 4.02
CA GLY A 381 40.82 12.19 5.15
C GLY A 381 40.66 11.27 6.36
N THR A 382 41.18 11.70 7.50
CA THR A 382 41.14 11.03 8.79
C THR A 382 39.90 10.22 8.99
N SER A 383 40.06 8.89 9.04
CA SER A 383 39.06 7.87 9.24
C SER A 383 38.03 8.28 10.30
N PRO A 384 36.75 8.45 9.99
CA PRO A 384 35.75 8.51 11.04
C PRO A 384 35.49 7.09 11.50
N HIS A 385 36.04 6.77 12.65
CA HIS A 385 35.73 5.69 13.56
C HIS A 385 35.86 4.24 13.05
N PRO A 386 37.03 3.59 13.33
CA PRO A 386 37.04 2.14 13.47
C PRO A 386 36.19 1.84 14.70
N HIS A 387 35.08 1.08 14.54
CA HIS A 387 34.31 0.47 15.62
C HIS A 387 34.43 1.21 16.97
N ALA A 388 33.75 2.34 17.11
CA ALA A 388 33.66 2.99 18.41
C ALA A 388 32.99 2.01 19.35
N MET A 389 33.77 1.30 20.12
CA MET A 389 33.26 0.49 21.23
C MET A 389 32.79 1.47 22.29
N GLY A 390 31.52 1.89 22.20
CA GLY A 390 30.98 2.87 23.13
C GLY A 390 29.45 3.01 22.99
N ILE A 391 28.88 3.74 23.94
CA ILE A 391 27.48 4.10 23.96
C ILE A 391 27.30 5.28 23.00
N ALA A 392 26.41 5.11 22.00
CA ALA A 392 26.01 6.15 21.07
C ALA A 392 24.89 7.04 21.67
N LEU A 393 24.01 6.43 22.45
CA LEU A 393 22.88 7.09 23.09
C LEU A 393 22.63 6.50 24.47
N ALA A 394 22.56 7.35 25.49
CA ALA A 394 22.16 6.97 26.84
C ALA A 394 20.97 7.83 27.29
N VAL A 395 19.89 7.17 27.67
CA VAL A 395 18.68 7.76 28.23
C VAL A 395 18.55 7.29 29.66
N ARG A 396 18.50 8.21 30.65
CA ARG A 396 18.46 7.87 32.08
C ARG A 396 17.35 8.64 32.76
N GLY A 397 16.28 7.91 33.14
CA GLY A 397 15.13 8.46 33.82
C GLY A 397 14.45 9.61 33.07
N ALA A 398 14.54 9.62 31.74
CA ALA A 398 13.97 10.68 30.91
C ALA A 398 12.44 10.65 31.01
N SER A 399 11.84 11.76 31.44
CA SER A 399 10.40 11.94 31.55
C SER A 399 9.98 13.37 31.27
N VAL A 400 8.75 13.53 30.77
CA VAL A 400 8.13 14.85 30.53
C VAL A 400 6.71 14.78 31.05
N GLU A 401 6.38 15.65 31.99
CA GLU A 401 5.06 15.67 32.62
C GLU A 401 3.93 15.70 31.58
N GLY A 402 2.98 14.78 31.72
CA GLY A 402 1.84 14.63 30.81
C GLY A 402 2.19 14.19 29.37
N ARG A 403 3.47 13.88 29.04
CA ARG A 403 3.90 13.53 27.69
C ARG A 403 4.73 12.25 27.60
N LEU A 404 5.63 12.01 28.54
CA LEU A 404 6.53 10.86 28.53
C LEU A 404 6.70 10.32 29.95
N ALA A 405 6.37 9.05 30.18
CA ALA A 405 6.66 8.36 31.42
C ALA A 405 8.18 8.14 31.61
N PRO A 406 8.70 8.04 32.84
CA PRO A 406 10.12 7.82 33.09
C PRO A 406 10.65 6.59 32.34
N THR A 407 11.68 6.79 31.53
CA THR A 407 12.26 5.72 30.71
C THR A 407 13.79 5.74 30.76
N SER A 408 14.42 4.58 30.61
CA SER A 408 15.88 4.43 30.60
C SER A 408 16.30 3.31 29.68
N PHE A 409 17.29 3.59 28.82
CA PHE A 409 17.93 2.60 27.94
C PHE A 409 19.26 3.14 27.42
N GLU A 410 20.07 2.26 26.85
CA GLU A 410 21.32 2.62 26.19
C GLU A 410 21.37 1.94 24.81
N VAL A 411 21.98 2.61 23.84
CA VAL A 411 22.22 2.10 22.48
C VAL A 411 23.69 2.28 22.14
N ARG A 412 24.33 1.22 21.70
CA ARG A 412 25.73 1.26 21.27
C ARG A 412 25.82 1.63 19.80
N TYR A 413 27.02 2.06 19.39
CA TYR A 413 27.26 2.30 17.96
C TYR A 413 26.99 1.05 17.13
N GLY A 414 26.24 1.21 16.03
CA GLY A 414 25.84 0.13 15.12
C GLY A 414 24.66 -0.74 15.61
N GLU A 415 24.11 -0.44 16.78
CA GLU A 415 22.90 -1.11 17.25
C GLU A 415 21.63 -0.48 16.67
N HIS A 416 20.61 -1.32 16.53
CA HIS A 416 19.28 -0.91 16.07
C HIS A 416 18.28 -1.03 17.24
N LEU A 417 17.65 0.09 17.58
CA LEU A 417 16.62 0.19 18.60
C LEU A 417 15.27 0.51 18.00
N LEU A 418 14.24 -0.22 18.38
CA LEU A 418 12.86 0.12 18.12
C LEU A 418 12.17 0.56 19.41
N VAL A 419 11.63 1.76 19.42
CA VAL A 419 10.83 2.33 20.50
C VAL A 419 9.35 2.10 20.16
N ALA A 420 8.72 1.13 20.80
CA ALA A 420 7.32 0.80 20.63
C ALA A 420 6.46 1.40 21.74
N GLY A 421 5.18 1.59 21.47
CA GLY A 421 4.20 2.06 22.46
C GLY A 421 2.94 2.59 21.78
N PRO A 422 1.83 2.71 22.52
CA PRO A 422 0.57 3.19 22.01
C PRO A 422 0.65 4.65 21.57
N ASN A 423 -0.38 5.11 20.86
CA ASN A 423 -0.48 6.51 20.48
C ASN A 423 -0.51 7.39 21.74
N GLY A 424 0.33 8.43 21.72
CA GLY A 424 0.44 9.34 22.86
C GLY A 424 1.38 8.89 23.98
N SER A 425 2.04 7.72 23.92
CA SER A 425 3.00 7.27 24.94
C SER A 425 4.28 8.12 25.05
N GLY A 426 4.47 9.09 24.14
CA GLY A 426 5.62 10.01 24.18
C GLY A 426 6.77 9.64 23.25
N LYS A 427 6.59 8.72 22.28
CA LYS A 427 7.60 8.32 21.29
C LYS A 427 8.24 9.54 20.59
N THR A 428 7.42 10.35 19.93
CA THR A 428 7.87 11.58 19.26
C THR A 428 8.58 12.54 20.22
N THR A 429 8.03 12.73 21.44
CA THR A 429 8.65 13.60 22.45
C THR A 429 10.05 13.12 22.82
N LEU A 430 10.24 11.81 22.97
CA LEU A 430 11.53 11.22 23.27
C LEU A 430 12.53 11.42 22.10
N LEU A 431 12.12 11.13 20.86
CA LEU A 431 12.98 11.31 19.69
C LEU A 431 13.35 12.77 19.46
N GLU A 432 12.40 13.68 19.64
CA GLU A 432 12.68 15.13 19.55
C GLU A 432 13.64 15.59 20.65
N TRP A 433 13.51 15.07 21.88
CA TRP A 433 14.46 15.35 22.96
C TRP A 433 15.89 14.89 22.62
N ILE A 434 16.02 13.68 22.10
CA ILE A 434 17.32 13.16 21.65
C ILE A 434 17.94 14.04 20.55
N ALA A 435 17.13 14.49 19.59
CA ALA A 435 17.60 15.24 18.43
C ALA A 435 17.86 16.74 18.72
N ARG A 436 17.07 17.36 19.58
CA ARG A 436 17.00 18.83 19.73
C ARG A 436 17.30 19.32 21.13
N GLY A 437 17.45 18.42 22.09
CA GLY A 437 17.64 18.76 23.51
C GLY A 437 16.35 18.72 24.32
N ALA A 438 16.50 18.88 25.63
CA ALA A 438 15.42 18.71 26.60
C ALA A 438 14.28 19.70 26.40
N PRO A 439 13.02 19.24 26.31
CA PRO A 439 11.86 20.13 26.29
C PRO A 439 11.59 20.73 27.69
N SER A 440 10.73 21.75 27.74
CA SER A 440 10.31 22.33 29.01
C SER A 440 9.59 21.30 29.87
N GLY A 441 9.94 21.23 31.15
CA GLY A 441 9.38 20.25 32.09
C GLY A 441 9.96 18.85 31.97
N ALA A 442 11.11 18.70 31.33
CA ALA A 442 11.84 17.46 31.24
C ALA A 442 12.60 17.15 32.53
N HIS A 443 12.59 15.89 32.95
CA HIS A 443 13.39 15.34 34.04
C HIS A 443 14.23 14.17 33.53
N GLY A 444 15.39 13.93 34.17
CA GLY A 444 16.34 12.91 33.75
C GLY A 444 17.41 13.47 32.81
N CYS A 445 18.10 12.58 32.12
CA CYS A 445 19.22 12.94 31.25
C CYS A 445 19.19 12.14 29.95
N VAL A 446 19.45 12.83 28.85
CA VAL A 446 19.67 12.21 27.53
C VAL A 446 21.03 12.67 27.05
N ASP A 447 21.92 11.71 26.81
CA ASP A 447 23.26 11.94 26.28
C ASP A 447 23.40 11.19 24.95
N ALA A 448 23.58 11.92 23.88
CA ALA A 448 23.67 11.39 22.54
C ALA A 448 24.96 11.83 21.85
N ALA A 449 25.54 10.97 21.05
CA ALA A 449 26.68 11.31 20.22
C ALA A 449 26.34 12.47 19.27
N SER A 450 27.36 13.18 18.80
CA SER A 450 27.19 14.19 17.76
C SER A 450 26.70 13.56 16.44
N GLY A 451 25.99 14.31 15.61
CA GLY A 451 25.52 13.81 14.30
C GLY A 451 24.25 12.98 14.38
N VAL A 452 23.30 13.39 15.22
CA VAL A 452 21.93 12.84 15.24
C VAL A 452 21.12 13.45 14.10
N VAL A 453 20.50 12.60 13.28
CA VAL A 453 19.57 13.00 12.23
C VAL A 453 18.21 12.42 12.51
N LEU A 454 17.19 13.25 12.62
CA LEU A 454 15.80 12.87 12.87
C LEU A 454 14.95 13.07 11.61
N VAL A 455 14.32 12.00 11.12
CA VAL A 455 13.21 12.06 10.17
C VAL A 455 11.91 12.13 10.97
N PRO A 456 11.24 13.30 11.05
CA PRO A 456 10.05 13.45 11.86
C PRO A 456 8.84 12.73 11.24
N GLN A 457 7.82 12.48 12.06
CA GLN A 457 6.57 11.86 11.61
C GLN A 457 5.84 12.71 10.54
N VAL A 458 5.92 14.03 10.65
CA VAL A 458 5.23 14.96 9.75
C VAL A 458 5.96 15.08 8.41
N LEU A 459 5.18 15.35 7.35
CA LEU A 459 5.73 15.64 6.03
C LEU A 459 6.59 16.92 6.06
N PRO A 460 7.58 17.04 5.15
CA PRO A 460 8.51 18.16 5.14
C PRO A 460 7.78 19.48 4.85
N ARG A 461 8.28 20.56 5.45
CA ARG A 461 7.79 21.92 5.26
C ARG A 461 8.96 22.85 4.90
N PRO A 462 8.72 23.98 4.23
CA PRO A 462 9.74 25.00 4.05
C PRO A 462 10.37 25.40 5.41
N GLY A 463 11.70 25.40 5.45
CA GLY A 463 12.45 25.62 6.70
C GLY A 463 12.81 24.34 7.47
N ASP A 464 12.45 23.16 6.98
CA ASP A 464 12.92 21.88 7.56
C ASP A 464 14.45 21.78 7.38
N PRO A 465 15.23 21.65 8.47
CA PRO A 465 16.70 21.62 8.39
C PRO A 465 17.26 20.44 7.61
N LEU A 466 16.48 19.36 7.46
CA LEU A 466 16.86 18.18 6.69
C LEU A 466 16.75 18.40 5.18
N ILE A 467 15.91 19.36 4.75
CA ILE A 467 15.57 19.57 3.35
C ILE A 467 16.27 20.80 2.80
N PRO A 468 17.14 20.70 1.80
CA PRO A 468 17.75 21.86 1.15
C PRO A 468 16.68 22.80 0.56
N GLU A 469 16.88 24.10 0.72
CA GLU A 469 15.89 25.10 0.28
C GLU A 469 15.58 25.03 -1.22
N ASN A 470 16.57 24.72 -2.05
CA ASN A 470 16.40 24.57 -3.49
C ASN A 470 15.49 23.40 -3.88
N ALA A 471 15.34 22.39 -3.02
CA ALA A 471 14.43 21.26 -3.30
C ALA A 471 12.96 21.68 -3.43
N TRP A 472 12.58 22.78 -2.81
CA TRP A 472 11.22 23.32 -2.88
C TRP A 472 10.88 23.97 -4.22
N TYR A 473 11.89 24.36 -5.01
CA TYR A 473 11.71 25.06 -6.29
C TYR A 473 12.24 24.27 -7.49
N LEU A 474 13.37 23.59 -7.33
CA LEU A 474 14.06 22.87 -8.41
C LEU A 474 13.83 21.37 -8.37
N GLY A 475 13.22 20.87 -7.27
CA GLY A 475 13.08 19.43 -7.04
C GLY A 475 14.28 18.82 -6.32
N ILE A 476 14.18 17.52 -6.07
CA ILE A 476 15.13 16.76 -5.25
C ILE A 476 16.37 16.31 -6.03
N GLY A 477 16.36 16.37 -7.36
CA GLY A 477 17.45 15.99 -8.23
C GLY A 477 17.97 14.57 -7.98
N GLU A 478 19.29 14.39 -8.07
CA GLU A 478 19.94 13.09 -7.83
C GLU A 478 19.80 12.59 -6.39
N ALA A 479 19.44 13.47 -5.43
CA ALA A 479 19.12 13.01 -4.08
C ALA A 479 17.95 12.03 -4.06
N GLY A 480 17.06 12.06 -5.04
CA GLY A 480 15.97 11.11 -5.20
C GLY A 480 16.36 9.70 -5.65
N LYS A 481 17.60 9.49 -6.12
CA LYS A 481 18.04 8.20 -6.64
C LYS A 481 17.98 7.09 -5.57
N GLY A 482 17.28 6.02 -5.87
CA GLY A 482 17.06 4.91 -4.94
C GLY A 482 15.93 5.15 -3.92
N PHE A 483 15.19 6.27 -4.01
CA PHE A 483 14.08 6.57 -3.10
C PHE A 483 12.81 7.02 -3.84
N VAL A 484 12.98 7.87 -4.84
CA VAL A 484 11.87 8.52 -5.55
C VAL A 484 11.98 8.20 -7.04
N PRO A 485 10.87 7.92 -7.74
CA PRO A 485 10.89 7.67 -9.17
C PRO A 485 11.53 8.82 -9.96
N PRO A 486 12.33 8.54 -11.00
CA PRO A 486 13.05 9.57 -11.77
C PRO A 486 12.16 10.70 -12.33
N ALA A 487 10.91 10.37 -12.70
CA ALA A 487 9.94 11.35 -13.20
C ALA A 487 9.57 12.45 -12.18
N ALA A 488 9.85 12.24 -10.90
CA ALA A 488 9.56 13.19 -9.82
C ALA A 488 10.77 14.02 -9.38
N TRP A 489 11.99 13.73 -9.88
CA TRP A 489 13.21 14.38 -9.39
C TRP A 489 13.26 15.89 -9.65
N ASN A 490 12.75 16.33 -10.80
CA ASN A 490 12.78 17.74 -11.23
C ASN A 490 11.47 18.49 -10.91
N ARG A 491 10.62 17.89 -10.06
CA ARG A 491 9.38 18.54 -9.61
C ARG A 491 9.59 19.16 -8.23
N PRO A 492 9.08 20.38 -7.99
CA PRO A 492 9.09 21.00 -6.67
C PRO A 492 8.60 20.04 -5.58
N LEU A 493 9.31 19.98 -4.45
CA LEU A 493 8.99 19.01 -3.38
C LEU A 493 7.54 19.15 -2.88
N GLY A 494 7.05 20.39 -2.79
CA GLY A 494 5.67 20.67 -2.35
C GLY A 494 4.57 20.15 -3.30
N GLU A 495 4.92 19.91 -4.58
CA GLU A 495 3.98 19.37 -5.60
C GLU A 495 3.97 17.84 -5.65
N LEU A 496 4.88 17.19 -4.93
CA LEU A 496 4.95 15.74 -4.88
C LEU A 496 3.81 15.17 -4.02
N SER A 497 3.41 13.94 -4.32
CA SER A 497 2.48 13.20 -3.44
C SER A 497 3.10 13.02 -2.05
N ALA A 498 2.25 12.88 -1.02
CA ALA A 498 2.70 12.67 0.37
C ALA A 498 3.72 11.52 0.50
N GLY A 499 3.49 10.41 -0.20
CA GLY A 499 4.43 9.28 -0.24
C GLY A 499 5.79 9.66 -0.85
N ASN A 500 5.82 10.44 -1.94
CA ASN A 500 7.08 10.89 -2.55
C ASN A 500 7.77 11.96 -1.70
N GLN A 501 7.03 12.81 -0.99
CA GLN A 501 7.60 13.73 0.00
C GLN A 501 8.26 12.97 1.14
N ARG A 502 7.62 11.92 1.67
CA ARG A 502 8.19 11.05 2.70
C ARG A 502 9.45 10.33 2.22
N ARG A 503 9.43 9.79 1.00
CA ARG A 503 10.60 9.17 0.36
C ARG A 503 11.74 10.19 0.17
N ALA A 504 11.43 11.43 -0.16
CA ALA A 504 12.43 12.49 -0.27
C ALA A 504 13.06 12.82 1.10
N GLN A 505 12.28 12.91 2.19
CA GLN A 505 12.83 13.06 3.55
C GLN A 505 13.82 11.93 3.88
N LEU A 506 13.44 10.68 3.62
CA LEU A 506 14.31 9.51 3.82
C LEU A 506 15.57 9.60 2.95
N ALA A 507 15.45 10.08 1.71
CA ALA A 507 16.57 10.25 0.79
C ALA A 507 17.60 11.27 1.30
N PHE A 508 17.15 12.39 1.83
CA PHE A 508 18.04 13.39 2.43
C PHE A 508 18.65 12.89 3.73
N ALA A 509 17.88 12.23 4.59
CA ALA A 509 18.39 11.65 5.83
C ALA A 509 19.48 10.60 5.59
N ALA A 510 19.27 9.74 4.60
CA ALA A 510 20.23 8.69 4.21
C ALA A 510 21.55 9.23 3.65
N ARG A 511 21.57 10.48 3.20
CA ARG A 511 22.76 11.17 2.68
C ARG A 511 23.41 12.10 3.70
N ALA A 512 22.72 12.36 4.78
CA ALA A 512 23.30 13.10 5.89
C ALA A 512 24.40 12.24 6.55
N ASP A 513 25.46 12.90 7.01
CA ASP A 513 26.54 12.24 7.75
C ASP A 513 26.08 11.95 9.19
N ALA A 514 25.15 11.00 9.32
CA ALA A 514 24.51 10.66 10.56
C ALA A 514 25.29 9.56 11.29
N GLN A 515 25.68 9.81 12.54
CA GLN A 515 26.15 8.77 13.47
C GLN A 515 24.97 8.00 14.06
N ILE A 516 23.85 8.69 14.29
CA ILE A 516 22.58 8.11 14.73
C ILE A 516 21.48 8.58 13.77
N LEU A 517 20.89 7.65 13.06
CA LEU A 517 19.70 7.91 12.25
C LEU A 517 18.46 7.57 13.06
N MET A 518 17.57 8.54 13.22
CA MET A 518 16.28 8.34 13.89
C MET A 518 15.14 8.55 12.93
N ILE A 519 14.15 7.65 12.96
CA ILE A 519 12.96 7.72 12.11
C ILE A 519 11.71 7.59 12.97
N ASP A 520 10.91 8.65 13.01
CA ASP A 520 9.62 8.66 13.72
C ASP A 520 8.51 8.19 12.78
N GLU A 521 7.86 7.08 13.12
CA GLU A 521 6.79 6.42 12.36
C GLU A 521 7.17 6.23 10.87
N PRO A 522 8.11 5.34 10.55
CA PRO A 522 8.60 5.13 9.18
C PRO A 522 7.52 4.66 8.21
N THR A 523 6.48 4.02 8.72
CA THR A 523 5.40 3.41 7.93
C THR A 523 4.41 4.42 7.37
N ASN A 524 4.35 5.63 7.92
CA ASN A 524 3.41 6.65 7.49
C ASN A 524 3.67 7.12 6.05
N TYR A 525 2.59 7.23 5.25
CA TYR A 525 2.57 7.70 3.86
C TYR A 525 3.22 6.77 2.82
N LEU A 526 3.83 5.65 3.23
CA LEU A 526 4.44 4.69 2.33
C LEU A 526 3.44 3.61 1.92
N ASP A 527 3.54 3.16 0.67
CA ASP A 527 2.80 1.98 0.22
C ASP A 527 3.52 0.69 0.66
N LEU A 528 2.83 -0.44 0.58
CA LEU A 528 3.34 -1.74 1.04
C LEU A 528 4.69 -2.10 0.40
N ASN A 529 4.89 -1.82 -0.90
CA ASN A 529 6.15 -2.10 -1.59
C ASN A 529 7.31 -1.24 -1.04
N ALA A 530 7.02 0.04 -0.75
CA ALA A 530 8.03 0.94 -0.17
C ALA A 530 8.36 0.55 1.27
N LEU A 531 7.37 0.06 2.04
CA LEU A 531 7.60 -0.44 3.39
C LEU A 531 8.50 -1.68 3.40
N GLU A 532 8.25 -2.64 2.51
CA GLU A 532 9.09 -3.84 2.37
C GLU A 532 10.54 -3.47 2.07
N SER A 533 10.76 -2.60 1.08
CA SER A 533 12.12 -2.19 0.71
C SER A 533 12.79 -1.30 1.77
N LEU A 534 12.02 -0.49 2.51
CA LEU A 534 12.55 0.28 3.64
C LEU A 534 13.02 -0.64 4.77
N GLU A 535 12.24 -1.68 5.12
CA GLU A 535 12.63 -2.65 6.14
C GLU A 535 13.88 -3.42 5.77
N GLU A 536 13.98 -3.88 4.51
CA GLU A 536 15.18 -4.54 4.00
C GLU A 536 16.40 -3.62 4.11
N THR A 537 16.26 -2.37 3.67
CA THR A 537 17.31 -1.36 3.73
C THR A 537 17.71 -1.00 5.16
N MET A 538 16.73 -0.88 6.08
CA MET A 538 17.01 -0.64 7.49
C MET A 538 17.76 -1.81 8.14
N ARG A 539 17.46 -3.04 7.72
CA ARG A 539 18.15 -4.24 8.21
C ARG A 539 19.60 -4.28 7.74
N GLU A 540 19.87 -3.82 6.52
CA GLU A 540 21.21 -3.76 5.94
C GLU A 540 22.01 -2.53 6.40
N TRP A 541 21.39 -1.60 7.15
CA TRP A 541 22.04 -0.39 7.62
C TRP A 541 23.11 -0.72 8.68
N GLU A 542 24.37 -0.31 8.44
CA GLU A 542 25.50 -0.59 9.34
C GLU A 542 25.65 0.47 10.47
N GLY A 543 24.93 1.58 10.41
CA GLY A 543 24.97 2.65 11.40
C GLY A 543 24.03 2.44 12.59
N THR A 544 24.09 3.33 13.57
CA THR A 544 23.14 3.31 14.70
C THR A 544 21.77 3.77 14.24
N LEU A 545 20.72 2.98 14.48
CA LEU A 545 19.36 3.25 14.04
C LEU A 545 18.40 3.25 15.24
N VAL A 546 17.59 4.30 15.36
CA VAL A 546 16.51 4.37 16.35
C VAL A 546 15.20 4.65 15.63
N ILE A 547 14.22 3.78 15.79
CA ILE A 547 12.91 3.91 15.16
C ILE A 547 11.84 3.98 16.22
N SER A 548 10.85 4.85 16.03
CA SER A 548 9.60 4.77 16.78
C SER A 548 8.50 4.26 15.89
N THR A 549 7.68 3.34 16.39
CA THR A 549 6.49 2.89 15.66
C THR A 549 5.43 2.27 16.56
N HIS A 550 4.22 2.22 16.04
CA HIS A 550 3.10 1.43 16.57
C HIS A 550 2.68 0.31 15.60
N ASP A 551 3.43 0.09 14.52
CA ASP A 551 3.16 -0.97 13.54
C ASP A 551 3.51 -2.34 14.13
N GLU A 552 2.50 -3.13 14.46
CA GLU A 552 2.64 -4.45 15.07
C GLU A 552 3.41 -5.44 14.18
N TRP A 553 3.28 -5.31 12.87
CA TRP A 553 4.02 -6.13 11.91
C TRP A 553 5.52 -5.90 12.03
N LEU A 554 5.95 -4.63 12.07
CA LEU A 554 7.35 -4.27 12.24
C LEU A 554 7.86 -4.64 13.63
N ILE A 555 7.06 -4.39 14.69
CA ILE A 555 7.40 -4.73 16.07
C ILE A 555 7.67 -6.24 16.22
N THR A 556 6.79 -7.07 15.66
CA THR A 556 6.89 -8.54 15.78
C THR A 556 8.09 -9.12 15.01
N ARG A 557 8.51 -8.46 13.93
CA ARG A 557 9.61 -8.90 13.05
C ARG A 557 10.91 -8.13 13.24
N TRP A 558 10.96 -7.29 14.27
CA TRP A 558 12.14 -6.49 14.54
C TRP A 558 13.34 -7.37 14.90
N TRP A 559 14.48 -7.05 14.33
CA TRP A 559 15.74 -7.82 14.45
C TRP A 559 16.72 -7.26 15.47
N GLY A 560 16.50 -6.03 15.97
CA GLY A 560 17.36 -5.34 16.94
C GLY A 560 16.74 -5.32 18.34
N HIS A 561 17.17 -4.37 19.16
CA HIS A 561 16.62 -4.17 20.49
C HIS A 561 15.22 -3.55 20.42
N LEU A 562 14.32 -4.01 21.29
CA LEU A 562 12.97 -3.48 21.44
C LEU A 562 12.84 -2.83 22.82
N HIS A 563 12.46 -1.56 22.86
CA HIS A 563 12.12 -0.83 24.07
C HIS A 563 10.64 -0.40 24.01
N ARG A 564 9.86 -0.77 25.03
CA ARG A 564 8.44 -0.42 25.10
C ARG A 564 8.25 0.76 26.05
N LEU A 565 7.57 1.79 25.58
CA LEU A 565 7.10 2.88 26.43
C LEU A 565 5.75 2.48 27.05
N ASP A 566 5.65 2.66 28.35
CA ASP A 566 4.42 2.37 29.08
C ASP A 566 3.31 3.36 28.73
N GLU A 567 2.06 2.91 28.91
CA GLU A 567 0.92 3.81 28.87
C GLU A 567 1.03 4.84 29.99
N ARG A 568 0.52 6.02 29.71
CA ARG A 568 0.42 7.08 30.71
C ARG A 568 -0.45 6.60 31.88
N ARG A 569 0.10 6.61 33.06
CA ARG A 569 -0.70 6.50 34.30
C ARG A 569 -1.25 7.85 34.68
#